data_f898f1ac8bb86496fe583c23547416e2
#
_entry.id   f898f1ac8bb86496fe583c23547416e2
#
_cell.length_a   1.000
_cell.length_b   1.000
_cell.length_c   1.000
_cell.angle_alpha   90.00
_cell.angle_beta   90.00
_cell.angle_gamma   90.00
#
_symmetry.space_group_name_H-M   'P 1'
#
loop_
_entity.id
_entity.type
_entity.pdbx_description
1 polymer ?
#
loop_
_entity_poly.entity_id
_entity_poly.type
_entity_poly.pdbx_seq_one_letter_code
_entity_poly.pdbx_strand_id
1 'polypeptide(L)'
;MKRLFLFIALFATVWEMKAQSIGAPFRWETTLGLNVSDLGGLGSRTGFHIGARFEIPIFAMNEKTYINAGTILSLKGCSQDHRILGSIKTNPYYLDIPIHFGYRHSITRKVSVFAEAGPYFSIGLFGKHKIEQISATADGGSDPNIVKEDYTENVFGSNGLKRFDFGLGFRIGAELQKRYSVSLGYDWGLIDEYTSDTDKNNTSIYETPTLRNRNLTISLRAL
;
A
#
# COMPACT_ATOMS: atom_id res chain seq x y z
N MET A 1 -17.84 10.73 11.66
CA MET A 1 -18.47 9.62 12.40
C MET A 1 -19.32 8.70 11.53
N LYS A 2 -20.23 9.17 10.66
CA LYS A 2 -21.05 8.29 9.79
C LYS A 2 -20.25 7.38 8.84
N ARG A 3 -19.09 7.81 8.34
CA ARG A 3 -18.23 7.01 7.43
C ARG A 3 -17.48 5.88 8.16
N LEU A 4 -17.16 6.05 9.45
CA LEU A 4 -16.54 5.03 10.27
C LEU A 4 -17.55 3.90 10.60
N PHE A 5 -18.82 4.26 10.83
CA PHE A 5 -19.89 3.28 11.05
C PHE A 5 -20.15 2.41 9.81
N LEU A 6 -20.03 2.99 8.61
CA LEU A 6 -20.19 2.24 7.35
C LEU A 6 -19.07 1.19 7.17
N PHE A 7 -17.84 1.51 7.58
CA PHE A 7 -16.71 0.57 7.55
C PHE A 7 -16.88 -0.55 8.58
N ILE A 8 -17.32 -0.23 9.80
CA ILE A 8 -17.58 -1.22 10.85
C ILE A 8 -18.76 -2.13 10.44
N ALA A 9 -19.82 -1.57 9.84
CA ALA A 9 -20.95 -2.35 9.34
C ALA A 9 -20.55 -3.27 8.18
N LEU A 10 -19.69 -2.81 7.27
CA LEU A 10 -19.15 -3.64 6.18
C LEU A 10 -18.29 -4.77 6.74
N PHE A 11 -17.50 -4.52 7.78
CA PHE A 11 -16.69 -5.53 8.47
C PHE A 11 -17.57 -6.53 9.24
N ALA A 12 -18.65 -6.06 9.88
CA ALA A 12 -19.58 -6.91 10.62
C ALA A 12 -20.39 -7.83 9.70
N THR A 13 -20.81 -7.37 8.52
CA THR A 13 -21.50 -8.21 7.52
C THR A 13 -20.59 -9.28 6.93
N VAL A 14 -19.30 -9.02 6.84
CA VAL A 14 -18.30 -10.03 6.43
C VAL A 14 -18.11 -11.10 7.51
N TRP A 15 -18.28 -10.75 8.81
CA TRP A 15 -18.16 -11.68 9.92
C TRP A 15 -19.36 -12.65 10.02
N GLU A 16 -20.55 -12.23 9.58
CA GLU A 16 -21.76 -13.07 9.61
C GLU A 16 -21.93 -13.97 8.38
N MET A 17 -21.10 -13.84 7.34
CA MET A 17 -21.02 -14.80 6.26
C MET A 17 -20.33 -16.09 6.75
N LYS A 18 -20.95 -16.77 7.71
CA LYS A 18 -20.79 -18.21 7.89
C LYS A 18 -21.17 -18.82 6.55
N ALA A 19 -20.16 -19.27 5.82
CA ALA A 19 -20.29 -19.88 4.52
C ALA A 19 -21.40 -20.92 4.55
N GLN A 20 -22.57 -20.58 4.02
CA GLN A 20 -23.46 -21.61 3.53
C GLN A 20 -22.67 -22.33 2.44
N SER A 21 -22.38 -23.58 2.67
CA SER A 21 -21.55 -24.46 1.89
C SER A 21 -21.98 -24.50 0.43
N ILE A 22 -21.40 -23.63 -0.37
CA ILE A 22 -21.15 -23.94 -1.76
C ILE A 22 -19.85 -24.74 -1.70
N GLY A 23 -19.90 -26.04 -1.90
CA GLY A 23 -18.92 -27.11 -1.70
C GLY A 23 -17.42 -26.91 -2.04
N ALA A 24 -16.90 -25.70 -2.02
CA ALA A 24 -15.50 -25.38 -2.17
C ALA A 24 -14.93 -24.94 -0.82
N PRO A 25 -13.79 -25.49 -0.37
CA PRO A 25 -13.14 -25.10 0.85
C PRO A 25 -12.61 -23.66 0.70
N PHE A 26 -13.39 -22.73 1.18
CA PHE A 26 -13.09 -21.32 1.19
C PHE A 26 -12.14 -21.05 2.37
N ARG A 27 -11.00 -20.44 2.11
CA ARG A 27 -10.04 -20.11 3.17
C ARG A 27 -10.00 -18.61 3.41
N TRP A 28 -10.19 -18.22 4.65
CA TRP A 28 -10.00 -16.83 5.10
C TRP A 28 -8.62 -16.67 5.73
N GLU A 29 -7.97 -15.55 5.44
CA GLU A 29 -6.68 -15.22 6.01
C GLU A 29 -6.71 -13.78 6.52
N THR A 30 -6.29 -13.57 7.74
CA THR A 30 -5.90 -12.25 8.22
C THR A 30 -4.44 -12.00 7.85
N THR A 31 -4.11 -10.81 7.43
CA THR A 31 -2.75 -10.41 7.08
C THR A 31 -2.34 -9.17 7.84
N LEU A 32 -1.13 -9.16 8.33
CA LEU A 32 -0.49 -7.97 8.87
C LEU A 32 0.99 -7.98 8.49
N GLY A 33 1.60 -6.80 8.36
CA GLY A 33 3.02 -6.75 8.04
C GLY A 33 3.57 -5.35 7.94
N LEU A 34 4.83 -5.31 7.54
CA LEU A 34 5.56 -4.09 7.25
C LEU A 34 5.75 -3.94 5.75
N ASN A 35 5.82 -2.70 5.32
CA ASN A 35 6.13 -2.36 3.96
C ASN A 35 7.16 -1.23 3.89
N VAL A 36 7.98 -1.27 2.86
CA VAL A 36 8.86 -0.19 2.48
C VAL A 36 8.41 0.29 1.13
N SER A 37 7.84 1.48 1.11
CA SER A 37 7.30 2.09 -0.11
C SER A 37 8.17 3.26 -0.57
N ASP A 38 8.18 3.46 -1.88
CA ASP A 38 8.84 4.55 -2.57
C ASP A 38 7.91 5.08 -3.67
N LEU A 39 7.93 6.39 -3.86
CA LEU A 39 7.13 7.06 -4.87
C LEU A 39 8.06 7.70 -5.89
N GLY A 40 8.28 7.01 -7.02
CA GLY A 40 9.07 7.54 -8.12
C GLY A 40 10.55 7.87 -7.82
N GLY A 41 11.13 7.28 -6.76
CA GLY A 41 12.52 7.55 -6.37
C GLY A 41 12.69 8.75 -5.42
N LEU A 42 11.61 9.28 -4.86
CA LEU A 42 11.64 10.39 -3.93
C LEU A 42 12.21 10.03 -2.55
N GLY A 43 12.46 8.76 -2.30
CA GLY A 43 12.98 8.23 -1.05
C GLY A 43 12.01 7.29 -0.36
N SER A 44 12.58 6.20 0.16
CA SER A 44 11.81 5.11 0.75
C SER A 44 11.29 5.45 2.14
N ARG A 45 10.12 4.92 2.46
CA ARG A 45 9.52 5.01 3.79
C ARG A 45 8.96 3.69 4.26
N THR A 46 9.19 3.40 5.53
CA THR A 46 8.60 2.24 6.18
C THR A 46 7.17 2.55 6.62
N GLY A 47 6.25 1.65 6.28
CA GLY A 47 4.86 1.66 6.66
C GLY A 47 4.43 0.31 7.22
N PHE A 48 3.14 0.15 7.39
CA PHE A 48 2.52 -1.11 7.80
C PHE A 48 1.28 -1.39 6.96
N HIS A 49 0.86 -2.63 6.97
CA HIS A 49 -0.41 -3.03 6.35
C HIS A 49 -1.13 -4.06 7.23
N ILE A 50 -2.45 -4.01 7.17
CA ILE A 50 -3.34 -4.94 7.85
C ILE A 50 -4.58 -5.18 6.99
N GLY A 51 -5.07 -6.41 6.95
CA GLY A 51 -6.25 -6.71 6.15
C GLY A 51 -6.75 -8.14 6.29
N ALA A 52 -7.72 -8.45 5.45
CA ALA A 52 -8.26 -9.78 5.30
C ALA A 52 -8.21 -10.19 3.83
N ARG A 53 -7.92 -11.46 3.60
CA ARG A 53 -7.86 -12.06 2.26
C ARG A 53 -8.67 -13.35 2.26
N PHE A 54 -9.06 -13.78 1.11
CA PHE A 54 -9.74 -15.05 0.90
C PHE A 54 -9.14 -15.78 -0.29
N GLU A 55 -9.05 -17.07 -0.16
CA GLU A 55 -8.51 -17.96 -1.16
C GLU A 55 -9.61 -18.83 -1.73
N ILE A 56 -9.70 -18.83 -3.06
CA ILE A 56 -10.65 -19.64 -3.83
C ILE A 56 -9.85 -20.65 -4.65
N PRO A 57 -9.91 -21.95 -4.35
CA PRO A 57 -9.20 -22.97 -5.13
C PRO A 57 -9.77 -23.08 -6.54
N ILE A 58 -8.91 -23.27 -7.53
CA ILE A 58 -9.28 -23.46 -8.94
C ILE A 58 -9.20 -24.94 -9.29
N PHE A 59 -10.24 -25.70 -8.97
CA PHE A 59 -10.26 -27.16 -9.20
C PHE A 59 -10.12 -27.58 -10.66
N ALA A 60 -10.54 -26.72 -11.59
CA ALA A 60 -10.44 -27.01 -13.02
C ALA A 60 -8.99 -27.09 -13.52
N MET A 61 -8.04 -26.45 -12.82
CA MET A 61 -6.63 -26.46 -13.20
C MET A 61 -5.82 -27.49 -12.39
N ASN A 62 -5.88 -27.40 -11.07
CA ASN A 62 -5.21 -28.28 -10.13
C ASN A 62 -5.61 -27.89 -8.70
N GLU A 63 -5.60 -28.82 -7.74
CA GLU A 63 -5.81 -28.54 -6.30
C GLU A 63 -4.75 -27.62 -5.69
N LYS A 64 -3.65 -27.38 -6.39
CA LYS A 64 -2.53 -26.51 -5.97
C LYS A 64 -2.68 -25.07 -6.41
N THR A 65 -3.62 -24.78 -7.29
CA THR A 65 -3.86 -23.44 -7.85
C THR A 65 -5.06 -22.78 -7.21
N TYR A 66 -4.97 -21.49 -6.99
CA TYR A 66 -6.01 -20.69 -6.35
C TYR A 66 -6.00 -19.23 -6.79
N ILE A 67 -7.11 -18.55 -6.59
CA ILE A 67 -7.18 -17.09 -6.63
C ILE A 67 -7.17 -16.60 -5.19
N ASN A 68 -6.30 -15.66 -4.89
CA ASN A 68 -6.24 -14.98 -3.60
C ASN A 68 -6.63 -13.52 -3.80
N ALA A 69 -7.71 -13.09 -3.19
CA ALA A 69 -8.19 -11.71 -3.24
C ALA A 69 -8.50 -11.19 -1.82
N GLY A 70 -8.62 -9.89 -1.66
CA GLY A 70 -8.94 -9.34 -0.34
C GLY A 70 -8.92 -7.83 -0.28
N THR A 71 -8.93 -7.32 0.94
CA THR A 71 -8.82 -5.90 1.22
C THR A 71 -7.76 -5.67 2.30
N ILE A 72 -6.84 -4.76 2.03
CA ILE A 72 -5.69 -4.47 2.87
C ILE A 72 -5.60 -2.96 3.05
N LEU A 73 -5.63 -2.49 4.28
CA LEU A 73 -5.30 -1.12 4.62
C LEU A 73 -3.79 -0.99 4.72
N SER A 74 -3.19 -0.16 3.88
CA SER A 74 -1.75 0.05 3.80
C SER A 74 -1.38 1.50 4.02
N LEU A 75 -0.37 1.76 4.85
CA LEU A 75 0.33 3.04 4.91
C LEU A 75 1.49 2.97 3.92
N LYS A 76 1.36 3.65 2.79
CA LYS A 76 2.41 3.79 1.77
C LYS A 76 2.89 5.24 1.79
N GLY A 77 4.16 5.49 1.62
CA GLY A 77 4.64 6.86 1.65
C GLY A 77 6.05 7.02 1.11
N CYS A 78 6.50 8.26 1.07
CA CYS A 78 7.85 8.62 0.74
C CYS A 78 8.38 9.66 1.74
N SER A 79 9.70 9.78 1.82
CA SER A 79 10.38 10.77 2.64
C SER A 79 11.46 11.42 1.81
N GLN A 80 11.39 12.75 1.68
CA GLN A 80 12.45 13.54 1.06
C GLN A 80 13.13 14.36 2.14
N ASP A 81 14.42 14.14 2.32
CA ASP A 81 15.24 14.92 3.23
C ASP A 81 16.19 15.82 2.43
N HIS A 82 15.93 17.12 2.48
CA HIS A 82 16.83 18.13 1.95
C HIS A 82 17.62 18.75 3.10
N ARG A 83 18.93 18.52 3.13
CA ARG A 83 19.84 18.94 4.22
C ARG A 83 19.76 20.44 4.56
N ILE A 84 19.32 21.28 3.64
CA ILE A 84 19.30 22.75 3.79
C ILE A 84 17.88 23.29 3.86
N LEU A 85 16.90 22.63 3.23
CA LEU A 85 15.53 23.14 3.03
C LEU A 85 14.50 22.49 3.97
N GLY A 86 14.88 21.45 4.71
CA GLY A 86 13.97 20.71 5.56
C GLY A 86 13.58 19.32 5.04
N SER A 87 12.60 18.70 5.66
CA SER A 87 12.12 17.36 5.27
C SER A 87 10.64 17.36 4.92
N ILE A 88 10.28 16.59 3.89
CA ILE A 88 8.88 16.35 3.50
C ILE A 88 8.59 14.87 3.72
N LYS A 89 7.63 14.57 4.59
CA LYS A 89 7.16 13.21 4.87
C LYS A 89 5.71 13.08 4.42
N THR A 90 5.49 12.18 3.49
CA THR A 90 4.16 11.91 2.91
C THR A 90 3.63 10.60 3.47
N ASN A 91 2.41 10.64 4.03
CA ASN A 91 1.77 9.51 4.72
C ASN A 91 0.37 9.23 4.16
N PRO A 92 0.22 8.71 2.96
CA PRO A 92 -1.07 8.29 2.44
C PRO A 92 -1.46 6.91 2.96
N TYR A 93 -2.74 6.76 3.29
CA TYR A 93 -3.38 5.48 3.58
C TYR A 93 -4.19 5.05 2.37
N TYR A 94 -3.94 3.82 1.93
CA TYR A 94 -4.61 3.20 0.80
C TYR A 94 -5.41 1.97 1.25
N LEU A 95 -6.53 1.77 0.60
CA LEU A 95 -7.24 0.49 0.60
C LEU A 95 -6.80 -0.28 -0.64
N ASP A 96 -5.98 -1.29 -0.44
CA ASP A 96 -5.49 -2.15 -1.51
C ASP A 96 -6.44 -3.34 -1.70
N ILE A 97 -6.74 -3.65 -2.95
CA ILE A 97 -7.56 -4.78 -3.37
C ILE A 97 -6.71 -5.63 -4.33
N PRO A 98 -5.86 -6.53 -3.81
CA PRO A 98 -5.11 -7.47 -4.62
C PRO A 98 -6.02 -8.57 -5.15
N ILE A 99 -5.78 -9.01 -6.40
CA ILE A 99 -6.40 -10.17 -7.02
C ILE A 99 -5.28 -10.97 -7.67
N HIS A 100 -4.77 -11.97 -6.96
CA HIS A 100 -3.61 -12.73 -7.38
C HIS A 100 -3.97 -14.16 -7.72
N PHE A 101 -3.39 -14.66 -8.80
CA PHE A 101 -3.31 -16.08 -9.08
C PHE A 101 -2.17 -16.66 -8.25
N GLY A 102 -2.44 -17.76 -7.56
CA GLY A 102 -1.50 -18.42 -6.67
C GLY A 102 -1.27 -19.88 -7.03
N TYR A 103 -0.06 -20.33 -6.76
CA TYR A 103 0.32 -21.75 -6.80
C TYR A 103 0.98 -22.13 -5.48
N ARG A 104 0.52 -23.25 -4.89
CA ARG A 104 1.05 -23.78 -3.62
C ARG A 104 1.61 -25.18 -3.83
N HIS A 105 2.83 -25.38 -3.36
CA HIS A 105 3.50 -26.67 -3.38
C HIS A 105 3.79 -27.14 -1.95
N SER A 106 3.29 -28.32 -1.59
CA SER A 106 3.55 -28.91 -0.29
C SER A 106 4.88 -29.65 -0.30
N ILE A 107 5.84 -29.18 0.48
CA ILE A 107 7.16 -29.83 0.65
C ILE A 107 7.03 -30.98 1.64
N THR A 108 6.29 -30.74 2.73
CA THR A 108 6.00 -31.75 3.73
C THR A 108 4.52 -31.67 4.14
N ARG A 109 4.07 -32.58 5.01
CA ARG A 109 2.70 -32.49 5.56
C ARG A 109 2.43 -31.21 6.36
N LYS A 110 3.49 -30.55 6.85
CA LYS A 110 3.39 -29.35 7.70
C LYS A 110 3.87 -28.07 7.01
N VAL A 111 4.64 -28.18 5.93
CA VAL A 111 5.28 -27.04 5.27
C VAL A 111 4.91 -27.03 3.80
N SER A 112 4.40 -25.89 3.34
CA SER A 112 4.16 -25.62 1.93
C SER A 112 4.84 -24.30 1.55
N VAL A 113 5.22 -24.17 0.29
CA VAL A 113 5.67 -22.91 -0.29
C VAL A 113 4.65 -22.45 -1.32
N PHE A 114 4.53 -21.17 -1.51
CA PHE A 114 3.60 -20.59 -2.48
C PHE A 114 4.19 -19.41 -3.21
N ALA A 115 3.67 -19.17 -4.39
CA ALA A 115 3.90 -17.98 -5.19
C ALA A 115 2.56 -17.44 -5.67
N GLU A 116 2.40 -16.13 -5.63
CA GLU A 116 1.20 -15.41 -6.04
C GLU A 116 1.61 -14.25 -6.94
N ALA A 117 0.87 -14.01 -8.03
CA ALA A 117 1.05 -12.86 -8.89
C ALA A 117 -0.28 -12.41 -9.48
N GLY A 118 -0.43 -11.12 -9.70
CA GLY A 118 -1.63 -10.56 -10.31
C GLY A 118 -1.77 -9.06 -10.12
N PRO A 119 -2.87 -8.49 -10.62
CA PRO A 119 -3.15 -7.08 -10.44
C PRO A 119 -3.51 -6.72 -9.00
N TYR A 120 -3.29 -5.46 -8.66
CA TYR A 120 -3.87 -4.82 -7.49
C TYR A 120 -4.52 -3.49 -7.89
N PHE A 121 -5.53 -3.11 -7.15
CA PHE A 121 -6.19 -1.81 -7.22
C PHE A 121 -6.04 -1.15 -5.85
N SER A 122 -5.70 0.14 -5.82
CA SER A 122 -5.56 0.88 -4.57
C SER A 122 -6.39 2.15 -4.62
N ILE A 123 -7.06 2.45 -3.50
CA ILE A 123 -7.87 3.66 -3.34
C ILE A 123 -7.31 4.45 -2.17
N GLY A 124 -6.80 5.65 -2.44
CA GLY A 124 -6.33 6.59 -1.43
C GLY A 124 -7.49 7.09 -0.56
N LEU A 125 -7.45 6.77 0.72
CA LEU A 125 -8.50 7.13 1.67
C LEU A 125 -8.26 8.50 2.27
N PHE A 126 -7.13 8.66 2.94
CA PHE A 126 -6.68 9.87 3.60
C PHE A 126 -5.15 9.86 3.73
N GLY A 127 -4.57 11.02 3.97
CA GLY A 127 -3.14 11.14 4.18
C GLY A 127 -2.75 12.59 4.42
N LYS A 128 -1.54 12.78 4.96
CA LYS A 128 -1.01 14.09 5.27
C LYS A 128 0.43 14.21 4.80
N HIS A 129 0.76 15.34 4.19
CA HIS A 129 2.13 15.81 4.04
C HIS A 129 2.55 16.50 5.34
N LYS A 130 3.66 16.09 5.89
CA LYS A 130 4.32 16.79 6.98
C LYS A 130 5.54 17.48 6.40
N ILE A 131 5.51 18.81 6.40
CA ILE A 131 6.55 19.65 5.82
C ILE A 131 7.25 20.34 6.97
N GLU A 132 8.54 20.08 7.13
CA GLU A 132 9.41 20.75 8.08
C GLU A 132 10.31 21.68 7.28
N GLN A 133 10.07 22.99 7.32
CA GLN A 133 10.89 24.00 6.66
C GLN A 133 11.85 24.62 7.66
N ILE A 134 13.09 24.82 7.22
CA ILE A 134 14.11 25.55 7.96
C ILE A 134 14.28 26.88 7.25
N SER A 135 13.73 27.96 7.81
CA SER A 135 13.91 29.31 7.30
C SER A 135 14.99 30.02 8.12
N ALA A 136 16.05 30.47 7.47
CA ALA A 136 17.03 31.34 8.08
C ALA A 136 16.60 32.80 7.80
N THR A 137 16.11 33.51 8.80
CA THR A 137 15.83 34.94 8.70
C THR A 137 17.07 35.69 9.09
N ALA A 138 17.71 36.35 8.14
CA ALA A 138 18.79 37.29 8.39
C ALA A 138 18.19 38.64 8.82
N ASP A 139 17.93 38.76 10.12
CA ASP A 139 17.66 40.05 10.70
C ASP A 139 19.01 40.63 11.12
N GLY A 140 19.50 41.71 10.49
CA GLY A 140 20.76 42.45 10.62
C GLY A 140 21.71 42.23 11.82
N GLY A 141 21.58 41.15 12.55
CA GLY A 141 22.40 40.72 13.67
C GLY A 141 23.23 39.48 13.31
N SER A 142 24.33 39.31 14.00
CA SER A 142 25.40 38.36 13.71
C SER A 142 25.02 36.85 13.82
N ASP A 143 23.80 36.50 14.23
CA ASP A 143 23.31 35.12 14.33
C ASP A 143 22.06 34.91 13.52
N PRO A 144 22.03 33.93 12.58
CA PRO A 144 20.82 33.60 11.83
C PRO A 144 19.79 32.93 12.76
N ASN A 145 18.64 33.56 12.96
CA ASN A 145 17.51 32.94 13.63
C ASN A 145 16.96 31.82 12.75
N ILE A 146 17.17 30.57 13.18
CA ILE A 146 16.61 29.38 12.52
C ILE A 146 15.17 29.21 13.01
N VAL A 147 14.21 29.56 12.17
CA VAL A 147 12.79 29.31 12.42
C VAL A 147 12.41 27.97 11.78
N LYS A 148 11.91 27.04 12.58
CA LYS A 148 11.32 25.80 12.08
C LYS A 148 9.83 25.97 12.01
N GLU A 149 9.28 25.90 10.82
CA GLU A 149 7.83 25.91 10.59
C GLU A 149 7.36 24.53 10.20
N ASP A 150 6.47 23.94 11.01
CA ASP A 150 5.83 22.67 10.73
C ASP A 150 4.40 22.93 10.26
N TYR A 151 4.07 22.55 9.03
CA TYR A 151 2.68 22.58 8.58
C TYR A 151 2.27 21.26 7.91
N THR A 152 0.98 21.05 7.88
CA THR A 152 0.40 19.77 7.44
C THR A 152 -0.67 20.01 6.39
N GLU A 153 -0.49 19.40 5.21
CA GLU A 153 -1.44 19.47 4.10
C GLU A 153 -2.03 18.09 3.77
N ASN A 154 -3.19 18.08 3.10
CA ASN A 154 -3.76 16.84 2.61
C ASN A 154 -2.95 16.30 1.43
N VAL A 155 -2.67 15.00 1.45
CA VAL A 155 -1.91 14.32 0.38
C VAL A 155 -2.71 14.25 -0.92
N PHE A 156 -4.02 14.07 -0.82
CA PHE A 156 -4.90 13.89 -1.98
C PHE A 156 -5.64 15.19 -2.32
N GLY A 157 -5.45 15.67 -3.52
CA GLY A 157 -6.09 16.93 -3.98
C GLY A 157 -5.68 17.32 -5.37
N SER A 158 -6.04 18.55 -5.79
CA SER A 158 -5.74 19.10 -7.13
C SER A 158 -4.24 19.23 -7.40
N ASN A 159 -3.44 19.48 -6.37
CA ASN A 159 -1.97 19.60 -6.45
C ASN A 159 -1.28 18.48 -5.63
N GLY A 160 -1.91 17.32 -5.50
CA GLY A 160 -1.42 16.22 -4.69
C GLY A 160 -1.41 14.88 -5.44
N LEU A 161 -1.44 13.81 -4.67
CA LEU A 161 -1.51 12.47 -5.25
C LEU A 161 -2.92 12.14 -5.74
N LYS A 162 -3.00 11.38 -6.82
CA LYS A 162 -4.24 10.75 -7.27
C LYS A 162 -4.70 9.73 -6.23
N ARG A 163 -6.02 9.59 -6.09
CA ARG A 163 -6.58 8.61 -5.15
C ARG A 163 -6.58 7.19 -5.66
N PHE A 164 -6.46 7.00 -6.97
CA PHE A 164 -6.51 5.69 -7.59
C PHE A 164 -5.13 5.28 -8.07
N ASP A 165 -4.66 4.10 -7.63
CA ASP A 165 -3.47 3.44 -8.10
C ASP A 165 -3.82 2.03 -8.59
N PHE A 166 -3.10 1.58 -9.60
CA PHE A 166 -3.23 0.27 -10.20
C PHE A 166 -1.85 -0.26 -10.56
N GLY A 167 -1.63 -1.54 -10.32
CA GLY A 167 -0.35 -2.15 -10.64
C GLY A 167 -0.38 -3.66 -10.62
N LEU A 168 0.81 -4.23 -10.65
CA LEU A 168 1.05 -5.66 -10.56
C LEU A 168 1.75 -5.98 -9.24
N GLY A 169 1.26 -7.01 -8.56
CA GLY A 169 1.84 -7.54 -7.33
C GLY A 169 2.39 -8.94 -7.54
N PHE A 170 3.49 -9.22 -6.86
CA PHE A 170 4.11 -10.53 -6.80
C PHE A 170 4.42 -10.88 -5.35
N ARG A 171 4.17 -12.11 -4.93
CA ARG A 171 4.45 -12.59 -3.58
C ARG A 171 4.97 -14.01 -3.60
N ILE A 172 5.96 -14.28 -2.75
CA ILE A 172 6.46 -15.62 -2.45
C ILE A 172 6.44 -15.84 -0.94
N GLY A 173 6.19 -17.06 -0.51
CA GLY A 173 6.14 -17.32 0.92
C GLY A 173 6.14 -18.79 1.27
N ALA A 174 6.19 -19.02 2.57
CA ALA A 174 6.09 -20.34 3.17
C ALA A 174 4.90 -20.39 4.13
N GLU A 175 4.17 -21.48 4.11
CA GLU A 175 3.03 -21.76 4.97
C GLU A 175 3.38 -22.92 5.92
N LEU A 176 3.08 -22.73 7.20
CA LEU A 176 3.30 -23.71 8.25
C LEU A 176 1.95 -24.23 8.76
N GLN A 177 1.81 -25.56 8.81
CA GLN A 177 0.65 -26.29 9.35
C GLN A 177 -0.69 -25.89 8.72
N LYS A 178 -0.66 -25.31 7.50
CA LYS A 178 -1.84 -24.75 6.82
C LYS A 178 -2.57 -23.66 7.62
N ARG A 179 -1.88 -23.04 8.56
CA ARG A 179 -2.47 -22.06 9.49
C ARG A 179 -1.75 -20.74 9.50
N TYR A 180 -0.43 -20.74 9.41
CA TYR A 180 0.39 -19.52 9.46
C TYR A 180 1.26 -19.45 8.22
N SER A 181 1.42 -18.28 7.66
CA SER A 181 2.36 -18.07 6.57
C SER A 181 3.15 -16.78 6.73
N VAL A 182 4.38 -16.80 6.19
CA VAL A 182 5.23 -15.64 6.04
C VAL A 182 5.48 -15.44 4.56
N SER A 183 5.42 -14.21 4.08
CA SER A 183 5.67 -13.90 2.67
C SER A 183 6.42 -12.60 2.48
N LEU A 184 7.20 -12.58 1.40
CA LEU A 184 7.77 -11.39 0.81
C LEU A 184 6.97 -11.03 -0.43
N GLY A 185 6.66 -9.77 -0.60
CA GLY A 185 5.91 -9.28 -1.74
C GLY A 185 6.51 -8.01 -2.32
N TYR A 186 6.25 -7.79 -3.60
CA TYR A 186 6.59 -6.57 -4.29
C TYR A 186 5.41 -6.13 -5.15
N ASP A 187 4.99 -4.87 -4.96
CA ASP A 187 3.93 -4.24 -5.74
C ASP A 187 4.55 -3.16 -6.62
N TRP A 188 4.26 -3.22 -7.90
CA TRP A 188 4.74 -2.30 -8.93
C TRP A 188 3.58 -1.51 -9.50
N GLY A 189 3.47 -0.22 -9.13
CA GLY A 189 2.48 0.71 -9.67
C GLY A 189 2.74 1.03 -11.13
N LEU A 190 1.69 1.02 -11.93
CA LEU A 190 1.71 1.30 -13.36
C LEU A 190 1.21 2.70 -13.68
N ILE A 191 0.47 3.31 -12.76
CA ILE A 191 -0.13 4.64 -12.92
C ILE A 191 0.81 5.69 -12.34
N ASP A 192 0.87 6.83 -12.99
CA ASP A 192 1.48 8.03 -12.44
C ASP A 192 0.53 8.67 -11.43
N GLU A 193 0.94 8.69 -10.17
CA GLU A 193 0.14 9.19 -9.06
C GLU A 193 0.14 10.71 -8.91
N TYR A 194 0.99 11.44 -9.66
CA TYR A 194 1.04 12.89 -9.55
C TYR A 194 -0.06 13.57 -10.37
N THR A 195 -0.76 14.50 -9.75
CA THR A 195 -1.70 15.40 -10.45
C THR A 195 -1.07 16.78 -10.54
N SER A 196 -0.71 17.18 -11.75
CA SER A 196 -0.34 18.56 -12.04
C SER A 196 -1.55 19.24 -12.71
N ASP A 197 -2.15 20.19 -12.04
CA ASP A 197 -3.14 21.11 -12.61
C ASP A 197 -2.45 22.29 -13.32
N THR A 198 -1.19 22.11 -13.71
CA THR A 198 -0.45 23.15 -14.42
C THR A 198 -1.07 23.32 -15.80
N ASP A 199 -1.61 24.49 -16.03
CA ASP A 199 -2.19 25.00 -17.27
C ASP A 199 -1.56 24.39 -18.51
N LYS A 200 -2.40 23.85 -19.39
CA LYS A 200 -2.05 23.33 -20.72
C LYS A 200 -1.36 24.35 -21.64
N ASN A 201 -1.08 25.55 -21.14
CA ASN A 201 -0.50 26.66 -21.88
C ASN A 201 0.93 27.03 -21.48
N ASN A 202 1.53 26.36 -20.51
CA ASN A 202 2.91 26.64 -20.14
C ASN A 202 3.83 25.53 -20.64
N THR A 203 4.54 25.81 -21.70
CA THR A 203 5.61 24.98 -22.29
C THR A 203 6.80 24.94 -21.32
N SER A 204 6.65 24.33 -20.18
CA SER A 204 7.79 24.08 -19.29
C SER A 204 8.57 22.89 -19.84
N ILE A 205 9.81 23.15 -20.22
CA ILE A 205 10.82 22.21 -20.76
C ILE A 205 11.27 21.19 -19.70
N TYR A 206 10.65 21.17 -18.52
CA TYR A 206 10.97 20.24 -17.45
C TYR A 206 10.00 19.06 -17.50
N GLU A 207 10.53 17.89 -17.86
CA GLU A 207 9.81 16.63 -17.71
C GLU A 207 9.44 16.45 -16.23
N THR A 208 8.15 16.44 -15.92
CA THR A 208 7.69 16.11 -14.58
C THR A 208 8.02 14.63 -14.32
N PRO A 209 8.77 14.31 -13.25
CA PRO A 209 9.11 12.92 -12.96
C PRO A 209 7.86 12.10 -12.75
N THR A 210 7.79 10.95 -13.40
CA THR A 210 6.67 10.00 -13.26
C THR A 210 6.71 9.39 -11.86
N LEU A 211 5.72 9.69 -11.01
CA LEU A 211 5.64 9.19 -9.65
C LEU A 211 4.85 7.89 -9.61
N ARG A 212 5.53 6.76 -9.72
CA ARG A 212 4.93 5.42 -9.61
C ARG A 212 5.20 4.82 -8.25
N ASN A 213 4.18 4.22 -7.67
CA ASN A 213 4.29 3.54 -6.40
C ASN A 213 5.11 2.24 -6.54
N ARG A 214 6.06 2.03 -5.64
CA ARG A 214 6.82 0.79 -5.48
C ARG A 214 6.78 0.40 -4.03
N ASN A 215 6.41 -0.84 -3.75
CA ASN A 215 6.16 -1.27 -2.38
C ASN A 215 6.69 -2.67 -2.14
N LEU A 216 7.71 -2.78 -1.30
CA LEU A 216 8.24 -4.06 -0.80
C LEU A 216 7.52 -4.41 0.51
N THR A 217 7.02 -5.62 0.64
CA THR A 217 6.23 -6.04 1.80
C THR A 217 6.79 -7.30 2.45
N ILE A 218 6.72 -7.34 3.78
CA ILE A 218 6.87 -8.56 4.58
C ILE A 218 5.56 -8.76 5.31
N SER A 219 4.89 -9.88 5.06
CA SER A 219 3.58 -10.16 5.62
C SER A 219 3.56 -11.45 6.43
N LEU A 220 2.87 -11.39 7.55
CA LEU A 220 2.43 -12.55 8.32
C LEU A 220 0.95 -12.75 8.05
N ARG A 221 0.53 -14.00 7.84
CA ARG A 221 -0.87 -14.36 7.65
C ARG A 221 -1.26 -15.45 8.62
N ALA A 222 -2.49 -15.39 9.10
CA ALA A 222 -3.11 -16.40 9.93
C ALA A 222 -4.50 -16.73 9.40
N LEU A 223 -4.86 -18.02 9.43
CA LEU A 223 -6.18 -18.58 9.10
C LEU A 223 -7.06 -18.62 10.33
#